data_ef813bcf22f1321bdd37885318d0762c
#
_entry.id   ef813bcf22f1321bdd37885318d0762c
#
_cell.length_a   1.000
_cell.length_b   1.000
_cell.length_c   1.000
_cell.angle_alpha   90.00
_cell.angle_beta   90.00
_cell.angle_gamma   90.00
#
_symmetry.space_group_name_H-M   'P 1'
#
loop_
_entity.id
_entity.type
_entity.pdbx_description
1 polymer ?
#
loop_
_entity_poly.entity_id
_entity_poly.type
_entity_poly.pdbx_seq_one_letter_code
_entity_poly.pdbx_strand_id
1 'polypeptide(L)'
;MKSYLRFLSRNKLYTAIMAVGLSVSLAFVIIMSCFVWQNLSVNRYYPDQDRMYAVGNKGDVMSNLTVAQTMLDAVPEIESATSIIVKTMEPALIDGTEIERKSFMGVRAGFFDMFPMKFYAGSPEVLNDLNNAIVTRSLAEKFGGNDIIGKRLTFRRYSELDPCELTIAAIIDDFDDTIFTNEQIVVNVDNEQVELTNLNFFGSASGYITVIKPREGVDESELLYKMDRVYEKEIPENRRRDSYLELTRLDKIYTSDNNEGGYTGFKKGNSGLMTAFSIIVIFLLISAIFNYINLSIALGGRRSKETATRMLLGENSGKVFVRNLYESLGFMAACLAAAFILAQISLPNINDLLESPIPVEMKFTQGYIYMYLAILGLVALFCGIMPAVLALMMN
;
A
#
# COMPACT_ATOMS: atom_id res chain seq x y z
N MET A 1 -26.74 31.88 -5.12
CA MET A 1 -25.46 32.03 -4.41
C MET A 1 -25.31 33.31 -3.58
N LYS A 2 -25.49 34.54 -4.11
CA LYS A 2 -25.34 35.79 -3.29
C LYS A 2 -26.25 35.84 -2.06
N SER A 3 -27.51 35.37 -2.14
CA SER A 3 -28.43 35.27 -1.01
C SER A 3 -27.93 34.27 0.06
N TYR A 4 -27.43 33.11 -0.36
CA TYR A 4 -26.90 32.08 0.53
C TYR A 4 -25.64 32.53 1.28
N LEU A 5 -24.68 33.12 0.57
CA LEU A 5 -23.47 33.67 1.21
C LEU A 5 -23.82 34.75 2.24
N ARG A 6 -24.81 35.61 1.94
CA ARG A 6 -25.32 36.62 2.89
C ARG A 6 -26.02 35.98 4.11
N PHE A 7 -26.73 34.87 3.88
CA PHE A 7 -27.37 34.10 4.96
C PHE A 7 -26.29 33.46 5.87
N LEU A 8 -25.27 32.82 5.29
CA LEU A 8 -24.13 32.24 6.03
C LEU A 8 -23.41 33.34 6.84
N SER A 9 -23.15 34.51 6.26
CA SER A 9 -22.48 35.62 6.92
C SER A 9 -23.26 36.24 8.07
N ARG A 10 -24.60 36.12 8.06
CA ARG A 10 -25.47 36.56 9.16
C ARG A 10 -25.57 35.54 10.30
N ASN A 11 -25.30 34.28 10.04
CA ASN A 11 -25.34 33.19 11.02
C ASN A 11 -23.92 32.62 11.27
N LYS A 12 -22.94 33.50 11.51
CA LYS A 12 -21.51 33.15 11.54
C LYS A 12 -21.16 31.98 12.44
N LEU A 13 -21.74 31.94 13.66
CA LEU A 13 -21.43 30.88 14.64
C LEU A 13 -21.87 29.49 14.13
N TYR A 14 -23.10 29.38 13.65
CA TYR A 14 -23.62 28.10 13.11
C TYR A 14 -22.88 27.67 11.86
N THR A 15 -22.60 28.62 10.98
CA THR A 15 -21.82 28.39 9.76
C THR A 15 -20.41 27.89 10.09
N ALA A 16 -19.75 28.50 11.09
CA ALA A 16 -18.42 28.07 11.53
C ALA A 16 -18.45 26.67 12.13
N ILE A 17 -19.42 26.36 13.01
CA ILE A 17 -19.57 25.02 13.60
C ILE A 17 -19.79 23.97 12.51
N MET A 18 -20.67 24.25 11.52
CA MET A 18 -20.90 23.37 10.39
C MET A 18 -19.63 23.17 9.55
N ALA A 19 -18.97 24.25 9.18
CA ALA A 19 -17.80 24.21 8.32
C ALA A 19 -16.63 23.48 8.99
N VAL A 20 -16.33 23.83 10.25
CA VAL A 20 -15.24 23.20 11.01
C VAL A 20 -15.55 21.72 11.26
N GLY A 21 -16.76 21.40 11.78
CA GLY A 21 -17.15 20.03 12.08
C GLY A 21 -17.12 19.15 10.84
N LEU A 22 -17.67 19.63 9.72
CA LEU A 22 -17.68 18.87 8.46
C LEU A 22 -16.26 18.73 7.89
N SER A 23 -15.45 19.79 7.89
CA SER A 23 -14.09 19.75 7.36
C SER A 23 -13.18 18.83 8.17
N VAL A 24 -13.25 18.87 9.50
CA VAL A 24 -12.47 17.98 10.37
C VAL A 24 -12.89 16.52 10.17
N SER A 25 -14.19 16.24 10.19
CA SER A 25 -14.70 14.87 9.96
C SER A 25 -14.28 14.34 8.60
N LEU A 26 -14.40 15.16 7.53
CA LEU A 26 -13.97 14.77 6.19
C LEU A 26 -12.46 14.60 6.07
N ALA A 27 -11.65 15.38 6.79
CA ALA A 27 -10.20 15.21 6.81
C ALA A 27 -9.82 13.83 7.36
N PHE A 28 -10.41 13.42 8.48
CA PHE A 28 -10.21 12.08 9.03
C PHE A 28 -10.72 10.99 8.09
N VAL A 29 -11.88 11.17 7.48
CA VAL A 29 -12.41 10.23 6.47
C VAL A 29 -11.43 10.08 5.31
N ILE A 30 -10.87 11.16 4.78
CA ILE A 30 -9.89 11.12 3.69
C ILE A 30 -8.64 10.34 4.13
N ILE A 31 -8.04 10.67 5.28
CA ILE A 31 -6.81 10.02 5.76
C ILE A 31 -7.02 8.53 5.98
N MET A 32 -8.08 8.16 6.72
CA MET A 32 -8.37 6.75 7.00
C MET A 32 -8.73 5.96 5.73
N SER A 33 -9.45 6.61 4.78
CA SER A 33 -9.74 6.00 3.49
C SER A 33 -8.47 5.81 2.64
N CYS A 34 -7.54 6.78 2.67
CA CYS A 34 -6.23 6.63 2.02
C CYS A 34 -5.44 5.47 2.62
N PHE A 35 -5.40 5.36 3.95
CA PHE A 35 -4.77 4.23 4.64
C PHE A 35 -5.35 2.90 4.17
N VAL A 36 -6.67 2.74 4.25
CA VAL A 36 -7.35 1.48 3.87
C VAL A 36 -7.12 1.18 2.40
N TRP A 37 -7.28 2.17 1.52
CA TRP A 37 -7.09 2.00 0.08
C TRP A 37 -5.66 1.59 -0.27
N GLN A 38 -4.67 2.27 0.33
CA GLN A 38 -3.26 2.02 0.09
C GLN A 38 -2.87 0.60 0.52
N ASN A 39 -3.28 0.19 1.72
CA ASN A 39 -3.02 -1.15 2.24
C ASN A 39 -3.71 -2.25 1.40
N LEU A 40 -4.91 -2.00 0.87
CA LEU A 40 -5.59 -2.93 -0.05
C LEU A 40 -4.94 -2.97 -1.44
N SER A 41 -4.32 -1.86 -1.87
CA SER A 41 -3.69 -1.75 -3.19
C SER A 41 -2.35 -2.51 -3.27
N VAL A 42 -1.64 -2.64 -2.16
CA VAL A 42 -0.37 -3.40 -2.07
C VAL A 42 -0.54 -4.83 -2.54
N ASN A 43 -1.67 -5.46 -2.19
CA ASN A 43 -1.98 -6.84 -2.61
C ASN A 43 -2.33 -6.98 -4.10
N ARG A 44 -2.29 -5.90 -4.88
CA ARG A 44 -2.67 -5.87 -6.31
C ARG A 44 -1.69 -5.08 -7.16
N TYR A 45 -0.51 -4.84 -6.64
CA TYR A 45 0.49 -4.01 -7.32
C TYR A 45 1.05 -4.71 -8.56
N TYR A 46 1.34 -6.01 -8.46
CA TYR A 46 1.91 -6.78 -9.56
C TYR A 46 0.85 -7.50 -10.39
N PRO A 47 1.03 -7.59 -11.72
CA PRO A 47 0.23 -8.47 -12.56
C PRO A 47 0.31 -9.93 -12.07
N ASP A 48 -0.77 -10.67 -12.22
CA ASP A 48 -0.87 -12.10 -11.86
C ASP A 48 -0.57 -12.43 -10.37
N GLN A 49 -0.56 -11.43 -9.48
CA GLN A 49 -0.26 -11.62 -8.07
C GLN A 49 -1.25 -12.57 -7.37
N ASP A 50 -2.46 -12.69 -7.89
CA ASP A 50 -3.49 -13.62 -7.45
C ASP A 50 -3.21 -15.08 -7.84
N ARG A 51 -2.32 -15.32 -8.82
CA ARG A 51 -1.83 -16.64 -9.23
C ARG A 51 -0.47 -17.00 -8.63
N MET A 52 0.19 -16.09 -7.94
CA MET A 52 1.48 -16.33 -7.32
C MET A 52 1.31 -16.81 -5.89
N TYR A 53 2.23 -17.65 -5.45
CA TYR A 53 2.23 -18.22 -4.10
C TYR A 53 3.62 -18.10 -3.46
N ALA A 54 3.65 -17.66 -2.21
CA ALA A 54 4.80 -17.85 -1.36
C ALA A 54 4.75 -19.29 -0.81
N VAL A 55 5.87 -20.01 -0.94
CA VAL A 55 6.02 -21.40 -0.49
C VAL A 55 6.63 -21.38 0.90
N GLY A 56 5.91 -21.87 1.86
CA GLY A 56 6.32 -21.91 3.26
C GLY A 56 6.24 -23.30 3.89
N ASN A 57 6.46 -23.35 5.18
CA ASN A 57 6.42 -24.55 5.98
C ASN A 57 5.89 -24.23 7.40
N LYS A 58 4.92 -24.97 7.90
CA LYS A 58 4.40 -24.87 9.28
C LYS A 58 3.91 -23.48 9.70
N GLY A 59 3.17 -22.82 8.84
CA GLY A 59 2.60 -21.51 9.15
C GLY A 59 3.57 -20.35 8.97
N ASP A 60 4.71 -20.56 8.30
CA ASP A 60 5.68 -19.56 7.95
C ASP A 60 6.00 -19.62 6.45
N VAL A 61 6.27 -18.48 5.83
CA VAL A 61 6.67 -18.38 4.42
C VAL A 61 8.18 -18.52 4.20
N MET A 62 8.94 -18.84 5.23
CA MET A 62 10.39 -19.04 5.10
C MET A 62 10.74 -20.40 4.49
N SER A 63 11.68 -20.38 3.58
CA SER A 63 12.23 -21.54 2.87
C SER A 63 13.76 -21.47 2.79
N ASN A 64 14.36 -22.19 1.88
CA ASN A 64 15.79 -22.06 1.56
C ASN A 64 16.00 -21.71 0.07
N LEU A 65 17.24 -21.35 -0.27
CA LEU A 65 17.62 -20.89 -1.61
C LEU A 65 17.31 -21.91 -2.72
N THR A 66 17.42 -23.21 -2.43
CA THR A 66 17.32 -24.28 -3.45
C THR A 66 15.88 -24.62 -3.81
N VAL A 67 14.89 -24.27 -2.96
CA VAL A 67 13.48 -24.67 -3.15
C VAL A 67 12.92 -24.16 -4.47
N ALA A 68 13.15 -22.89 -4.81
CA ALA A 68 12.61 -22.31 -6.04
C ALA A 68 13.06 -23.07 -7.28
N GLN A 69 14.37 -23.32 -7.41
CA GLN A 69 14.92 -24.02 -8.57
C GLN A 69 14.48 -25.48 -8.61
N THR A 70 14.54 -26.19 -7.48
CA THR A 70 14.11 -27.58 -7.40
C THR A 70 12.65 -27.76 -7.78
N MET A 71 11.78 -26.86 -7.31
CA MET A 71 10.35 -26.92 -7.68
C MET A 71 10.12 -26.60 -9.15
N LEU A 72 10.83 -25.61 -9.69
CA LEU A 72 10.74 -25.25 -11.12
C LEU A 72 11.16 -26.41 -12.02
N ASP A 73 12.23 -27.14 -11.65
CA ASP A 73 12.77 -28.28 -12.45
C ASP A 73 11.90 -29.52 -12.33
N ALA A 74 11.29 -29.77 -11.18
CA ALA A 74 10.60 -31.02 -10.88
C ALA A 74 9.08 -30.98 -11.09
N VAL A 75 8.46 -29.81 -11.13
CA VAL A 75 6.99 -29.60 -11.22
C VAL A 75 6.65 -28.82 -12.49
N PRO A 76 6.29 -29.47 -13.59
CA PRO A 76 6.05 -28.82 -14.90
C PRO A 76 4.89 -27.79 -14.89
N GLU A 77 4.00 -27.87 -13.90
CA GLU A 77 2.90 -26.92 -13.68
C GLU A 77 3.38 -25.55 -13.22
N ILE A 78 4.62 -25.44 -12.73
CA ILE A 78 5.22 -24.16 -12.35
C ILE A 78 5.78 -23.49 -13.60
N GLU A 79 5.32 -22.29 -13.88
CA GLU A 79 5.76 -21.46 -15.01
C GLU A 79 7.08 -20.74 -14.68
N SER A 80 7.16 -20.19 -13.45
CA SER A 80 8.36 -19.48 -12.95
C SER A 80 8.44 -19.55 -11.43
N ALA A 81 9.66 -19.46 -10.91
CA ALA A 81 9.95 -19.44 -9.48
C ALA A 81 11.14 -18.55 -9.19
N THR A 82 11.14 -17.91 -8.04
CA THR A 82 12.26 -17.09 -7.58
C THR A 82 12.46 -17.21 -6.07
N SER A 83 13.71 -17.04 -5.63
CA SER A 83 14.07 -16.94 -4.23
C SER A 83 14.44 -15.51 -3.89
N ILE A 84 13.99 -15.05 -2.73
CA ILE A 84 14.20 -13.69 -2.21
C ILE A 84 14.78 -13.82 -0.81
N ILE A 85 15.73 -12.96 -0.47
CA ILE A 85 16.25 -12.84 0.89
C ILE A 85 16.45 -11.38 1.23
N VAL A 86 16.17 -11.02 2.49
CA VAL A 86 16.55 -9.72 3.04
C VAL A 86 17.55 -9.96 4.16
N LYS A 87 18.68 -9.28 4.10
CA LYS A 87 19.76 -9.41 5.10
C LYS A 87 20.27 -8.07 5.54
N THR A 88 20.63 -8.02 6.81
CA THR A 88 21.32 -6.88 7.41
C THR A 88 22.79 -6.88 7.00
N MET A 89 23.33 -5.72 6.69
CA MET A 89 24.73 -5.44 6.46
C MET A 89 25.25 -4.43 7.47
N GLU A 90 26.54 -4.48 7.79
CA GLU A 90 27.20 -3.47 8.60
C GLU A 90 28.03 -2.52 7.76
N PRO A 91 28.39 -1.35 8.35
CA PRO A 91 28.06 -0.08 7.68
C PRO A 91 28.33 -0.17 6.19
N ALA A 92 27.32 0.17 5.40
CA ALA A 92 27.46 0.20 3.94
C ALA A 92 27.95 1.58 3.52
N LEU A 93 28.91 1.61 2.59
CA LEU A 93 29.51 2.84 2.09
C LEU A 93 29.39 2.86 0.54
N ILE A 94 29.09 4.03 0.01
CA ILE A 94 29.19 4.31 -1.42
C ILE A 94 30.34 5.32 -1.62
N ASP A 95 31.39 4.89 -2.30
CA ASP A 95 32.64 5.67 -2.45
C ASP A 95 33.16 6.24 -1.12
N GLY A 96 33.08 5.46 -0.03
CA GLY A 96 33.53 5.87 1.30
C GLY A 96 32.53 6.72 2.10
N THR A 97 31.38 7.06 1.54
CA THR A 97 30.32 7.77 2.25
C THR A 97 29.31 6.77 2.83
N GLU A 98 29.08 6.81 4.13
CA GLU A 98 28.14 5.91 4.82
C GLU A 98 26.70 6.18 4.39
N ILE A 99 25.94 5.10 4.21
CA ILE A 99 24.49 5.14 3.94
C ILE A 99 23.70 4.72 5.19
N GLU A 100 22.50 5.29 5.35
CA GLU A 100 21.66 5.05 6.53
C GLU A 100 21.11 3.62 6.59
N ARG A 101 20.81 3.02 5.42
CA ARG A 101 20.26 1.65 5.33
C ARG A 101 21.34 0.62 5.55
N LYS A 102 21.00 -0.38 6.38
CA LYS A 102 21.88 -1.48 6.76
C LYS A 102 21.37 -2.83 6.32
N SER A 103 20.55 -2.89 5.27
CA SER A 103 20.02 -4.13 4.71
C SER A 103 19.93 -4.07 3.20
N PHE A 104 19.94 -5.25 2.59
CA PHE A 104 19.80 -5.42 1.15
C PHE A 104 18.86 -6.57 0.83
N MET A 105 18.31 -6.55 -0.37
CA MET A 105 17.51 -7.63 -0.94
C MET A 105 18.39 -8.46 -1.90
N GLY A 106 18.47 -9.76 -1.63
CA GLY A 106 19.15 -10.72 -2.53
C GLY A 106 18.13 -11.39 -3.43
N VAL A 107 18.32 -11.29 -4.75
CA VAL A 107 17.49 -11.92 -5.78
C VAL A 107 18.33 -12.31 -6.99
N ARG A 108 17.75 -13.09 -7.93
CA ARG A 108 18.32 -13.32 -9.27
C ARG A 108 17.67 -12.38 -10.28
N ALA A 109 18.29 -12.21 -11.45
CA ALA A 109 17.74 -11.37 -12.53
C ALA A 109 16.29 -11.76 -12.91
N GLY A 110 15.96 -13.05 -12.94
CA GLY A 110 14.61 -13.56 -13.21
C GLY A 110 13.52 -13.14 -12.19
N PHE A 111 13.90 -12.55 -11.06
CA PHE A 111 12.96 -11.93 -10.15
C PHE A 111 12.13 -10.84 -10.86
N PHE A 112 12.76 -10.05 -11.70
CA PHE A 112 12.11 -8.93 -12.39
C PHE A 112 11.15 -9.37 -13.50
N ASP A 113 11.21 -10.63 -13.97
CA ASP A 113 10.21 -11.21 -14.87
C ASP A 113 8.88 -11.47 -14.14
N MET A 114 8.96 -11.87 -12.87
CA MET A 114 7.79 -12.09 -12.02
C MET A 114 7.29 -10.77 -11.39
N PHE A 115 8.22 -9.87 -11.04
CA PHE A 115 7.97 -8.61 -10.36
C PHE A 115 8.54 -7.44 -11.16
N PRO A 116 7.85 -7.06 -12.25
CA PRO A 116 8.34 -6.01 -13.12
C PRO A 116 8.46 -4.67 -12.37
N MET A 117 9.63 -4.06 -12.47
CA MET A 117 9.94 -2.76 -11.91
C MET A 117 10.47 -1.84 -12.99
N LYS A 118 10.29 -0.53 -12.80
CA LYS A 118 10.84 0.46 -13.71
C LYS A 118 12.33 0.64 -13.46
N PHE A 119 13.14 0.47 -14.52
CA PHE A 119 14.55 0.82 -14.53
C PHE A 119 14.73 2.24 -15.06
N TYR A 120 15.48 3.06 -14.34
CA TYR A 120 15.86 4.41 -14.73
C TYR A 120 17.23 4.41 -15.45
N ALA A 121 18.10 3.47 -15.06
CA ALA A 121 19.38 3.20 -15.73
C ALA A 121 19.73 1.71 -15.55
N GLY A 122 20.41 1.14 -16.56
CA GLY A 122 20.74 -0.30 -16.57
C GLY A 122 19.52 -1.18 -16.84
N SER A 123 19.64 -2.47 -16.52
CA SER A 123 18.61 -3.50 -16.74
C SER A 123 18.76 -4.63 -15.72
N PRO A 124 17.79 -5.57 -15.59
CA PRO A 124 17.87 -6.70 -14.67
C PRO A 124 19.10 -7.58 -14.84
N GLU A 125 19.58 -7.72 -16.09
CA GLU A 125 20.68 -8.61 -16.48
C GLU A 125 22.01 -8.21 -15.84
N VAL A 126 22.14 -6.99 -15.31
CA VAL A 126 23.35 -6.56 -14.58
C VAL A 126 23.63 -7.46 -13.38
N LEU A 127 22.60 -8.09 -12.80
CA LEU A 127 22.75 -9.05 -11.70
C LEU A 127 23.36 -10.40 -12.15
N ASN A 128 23.47 -10.69 -13.43
CA ASN A 128 24.18 -11.89 -13.90
C ASN A 128 25.69 -11.83 -13.62
N ASP A 129 26.22 -10.62 -13.47
CA ASP A 129 27.54 -10.41 -12.87
C ASP A 129 27.40 -10.27 -11.34
N LEU A 130 27.96 -11.22 -10.61
CA LEU A 130 27.86 -11.29 -9.16
C LEU A 130 28.48 -10.10 -8.44
N ASN A 131 29.34 -9.34 -9.11
CA ASN A 131 29.97 -8.15 -8.56
C ASN A 131 29.16 -6.86 -8.75
N ASN A 132 27.97 -6.97 -9.33
CA ASN A 132 27.09 -5.82 -9.52
C ASN A 132 26.01 -5.73 -8.47
N ALA A 133 25.58 -4.48 -8.22
CA ALA A 133 24.45 -4.14 -7.38
C ALA A 133 23.48 -3.21 -8.15
N ILE A 134 22.22 -3.30 -7.79
CA ILE A 134 21.18 -2.36 -8.23
C ILE A 134 20.82 -1.50 -7.00
N VAL A 135 20.57 -0.22 -7.23
CA VAL A 135 20.10 0.69 -6.16
C VAL A 135 18.76 1.30 -6.54
N THR A 136 17.98 1.70 -5.53
CA THR A 136 16.73 2.40 -5.76
C THR A 136 16.98 3.86 -6.15
N ARG A 137 15.95 4.45 -6.76
CA ARG A 137 15.98 5.85 -7.18
C ARG A 137 16.22 6.81 -6.02
N SER A 138 15.55 6.59 -4.90
CA SER A 138 15.70 7.43 -3.70
C SER A 138 17.12 7.44 -3.16
N LEU A 139 17.81 6.29 -3.22
CA LEU A 139 19.23 6.21 -2.85
C LEU A 139 20.10 6.90 -3.90
N ALA A 140 19.85 6.66 -5.18
CA ALA A 140 20.61 7.29 -6.26
C ALA A 140 20.54 8.82 -6.21
N GLU A 141 19.37 9.40 -5.94
CA GLU A 141 19.20 10.85 -5.85
C GLU A 141 20.06 11.48 -4.73
N LYS A 142 20.31 10.78 -3.63
CA LYS A 142 21.21 11.24 -2.56
C LYS A 142 22.70 11.30 -3.00
N PHE A 143 23.06 10.57 -4.02
CA PHE A 143 24.44 10.45 -4.52
C PHE A 143 24.66 11.04 -5.91
N GLY A 144 23.77 11.95 -6.36
CA GLY A 144 23.89 12.67 -7.63
C GLY A 144 23.12 12.05 -8.80
N GLY A 145 22.10 11.22 -8.51
CA GLY A 145 21.26 10.59 -9.52
C GLY A 145 22.04 9.54 -10.31
N ASN A 146 22.10 9.68 -11.65
CA ASN A 146 22.78 8.72 -12.52
C ASN A 146 24.31 8.66 -12.30
N ASP A 147 24.92 9.66 -11.66
CA ASP A 147 26.34 9.69 -11.36
C ASP A 147 26.76 8.61 -10.33
N ILE A 148 25.79 7.93 -9.75
CA ILE A 148 26.02 6.78 -8.85
C ILE A 148 26.45 5.52 -9.62
N ILE A 149 26.14 5.42 -10.92
CA ILE A 149 26.50 4.27 -11.75
C ILE A 149 28.02 4.18 -11.86
N GLY A 150 28.56 2.98 -11.63
CA GLY A 150 29.99 2.70 -11.60
C GLY A 150 30.66 2.99 -10.28
N LYS A 151 29.97 3.58 -9.29
CA LYS A 151 30.51 3.76 -7.94
C LYS A 151 30.61 2.45 -7.21
N ARG A 152 31.55 2.40 -6.26
CA ARG A 152 31.80 1.22 -5.43
C ARG A 152 30.87 1.24 -4.22
N LEU A 153 30.13 0.15 -4.04
CA LEU A 153 29.37 -0.18 -2.83
C LEU A 153 30.22 -1.14 -1.99
N THR A 154 30.54 -0.74 -0.78
CA THR A 154 31.31 -1.55 0.16
C THR A 154 30.48 -1.79 1.41
N PHE A 155 30.37 -3.03 1.87
CA PHE A 155 29.72 -3.37 3.13
C PHE A 155 30.37 -4.59 3.78
N ARG A 156 30.15 -4.77 5.07
CA ARG A 156 30.56 -5.97 5.80
C ARG A 156 29.34 -6.77 6.21
N ARG A 157 29.49 -8.08 6.17
CA ARG A 157 28.55 -8.99 6.80
C ARG A 157 28.82 -9.02 8.30
N TYR A 158 27.75 -9.23 9.09
CA TYR A 158 27.83 -9.21 10.56
C TYR A 158 28.88 -10.14 11.17
N SER A 159 29.32 -11.18 10.47
CA SER A 159 30.21 -12.22 10.95
C SER A 159 31.56 -12.33 10.24
N GLU A 160 31.87 -11.46 9.26
CA GLU A 160 33.05 -11.57 8.43
C GLU A 160 33.98 -10.34 8.53
N LEU A 161 35.27 -10.59 8.46
CA LEU A 161 36.32 -9.56 8.60
C LEU A 161 36.54 -8.79 7.29
N ASP A 162 36.34 -9.44 6.14
CA ASP A 162 36.61 -8.85 4.85
C ASP A 162 35.35 -8.13 4.28
N PRO A 163 35.52 -6.92 3.75
CA PRO A 163 34.40 -6.19 3.14
C PRO A 163 34.00 -6.82 1.81
N CYS A 164 32.69 -6.88 1.55
CA CYS A 164 32.15 -7.14 0.23
C CYS A 164 32.22 -5.87 -0.61
N GLU A 165 32.72 -5.95 -1.82
CA GLU A 165 32.81 -4.84 -2.77
C GLU A 165 32.01 -5.15 -4.02
N LEU A 166 31.01 -4.29 -4.33
CA LEU A 166 30.17 -4.40 -5.51
C LEU A 166 30.20 -3.09 -6.29
N THR A 167 29.91 -3.16 -7.57
CA THR A 167 29.76 -2.00 -8.44
C THR A 167 28.27 -1.71 -8.67
N ILE A 168 27.87 -0.47 -8.47
CA ILE A 168 26.48 -0.05 -8.74
C ILE A 168 26.29 0.01 -10.27
N ALA A 169 25.44 -0.84 -10.84
CA ALA A 169 25.29 -1.02 -12.28
C ALA A 169 23.89 -0.63 -12.80
N ALA A 170 22.89 -0.50 -11.92
CA ALA A 170 21.53 -0.12 -12.34
C ALA A 170 20.81 0.69 -11.25
N ILE A 171 19.76 1.40 -11.67
CA ILE A 171 18.86 2.17 -10.82
C ILE A 171 17.42 1.73 -11.12
N ILE A 172 16.68 1.30 -10.09
CA ILE A 172 15.28 0.91 -10.16
C ILE A 172 14.38 1.88 -9.38
N ASP A 173 13.08 1.73 -9.55
CA ASP A 173 12.08 2.43 -8.73
C ASP A 173 12.13 1.93 -7.26
N ASP A 174 11.56 2.72 -6.36
CA ASP A 174 11.50 2.35 -4.94
C ASP A 174 10.44 1.27 -4.69
N PHE A 175 10.60 0.52 -3.60
CA PHE A 175 9.66 -0.55 -3.20
C PHE A 175 8.45 -0.04 -2.39
N ASP A 176 8.22 1.27 -2.31
CA ASP A 176 7.25 1.89 -1.40
C ASP A 176 5.83 1.35 -1.55
N ASP A 177 5.35 1.22 -2.77
CA ASP A 177 3.99 0.74 -3.08
C ASP A 177 3.90 -0.78 -3.29
N THR A 178 5.00 -1.51 -3.07
CA THR A 178 5.05 -2.96 -3.26
C THR A 178 4.86 -3.73 -1.97
N ILE A 179 4.65 -5.04 -2.08
CA ILE A 179 4.62 -5.96 -0.93
C ILE A 179 5.99 -6.17 -0.29
N PHE A 180 7.07 -5.82 -0.99
CA PHE A 180 8.43 -6.01 -0.49
C PHE A 180 8.82 -4.92 0.50
N THR A 181 9.73 -5.25 1.42
CA THR A 181 10.34 -4.28 2.32
C THR A 181 11.10 -3.22 1.52
N ASN A 182 11.21 -2.01 2.09
CA ASN A 182 11.77 -0.84 1.39
C ASN A 182 13.30 -0.88 1.39
N GLU A 183 13.88 -1.99 0.90
CA GLU A 183 15.32 -2.10 0.76
C GLU A 183 15.79 -1.24 -0.42
N GLN A 184 16.91 -0.55 -0.23
CA GLN A 184 17.44 0.39 -1.22
C GLN A 184 18.56 -0.20 -2.09
N ILE A 185 19.00 -1.41 -1.77
CA ILE A 185 20.07 -2.12 -2.44
C ILE A 185 19.59 -3.52 -2.81
N VAL A 186 19.79 -3.91 -4.06
CA VAL A 186 19.50 -5.24 -4.56
C VAL A 186 20.78 -5.85 -5.13
N VAL A 187 21.05 -7.09 -4.73
CA VAL A 187 22.26 -7.83 -5.10
C VAL A 187 21.92 -9.22 -5.59
N ASN A 188 22.85 -9.88 -6.30
CA ASN A 188 22.64 -11.27 -6.68
C ASN A 188 22.77 -12.19 -5.45
N VAL A 189 21.75 -13.02 -5.23
CA VAL A 189 21.71 -13.95 -4.10
C VAL A 189 22.74 -15.07 -4.17
N ASP A 190 23.27 -15.37 -5.37
CA ASP A 190 24.29 -16.40 -5.59
C ASP A 190 25.73 -15.90 -5.37
N ASN A 191 25.91 -14.63 -5.02
CA ASN A 191 27.21 -14.10 -4.68
C ASN A 191 27.66 -14.66 -3.32
N GLU A 192 28.76 -15.40 -3.29
CA GLU A 192 29.31 -16.03 -2.07
C GLU A 192 29.63 -14.99 -0.97
N GLN A 193 30.03 -13.78 -1.36
CA GLN A 193 30.27 -12.68 -0.41
C GLN A 193 28.98 -12.15 0.22
N VAL A 194 27.83 -12.41 -0.41
CA VAL A 194 26.48 -12.02 0.04
C VAL A 194 25.77 -13.21 0.68
N GLU A 195 26.13 -14.43 0.29
CA GLU A 195 25.53 -15.65 0.83
C GLU A 195 25.79 -15.79 2.34
N LEU A 196 24.72 -15.98 3.10
CA LEU A 196 24.72 -15.79 4.55
C LEU A 196 24.46 -17.05 5.35
N THR A 197 24.24 -18.19 4.74
CA THR A 197 23.96 -19.42 5.47
C THR A 197 24.54 -20.65 4.78
N ASN A 198 25.45 -21.33 5.45
CA ASN A 198 25.90 -22.69 5.11
C ASN A 198 24.79 -23.74 5.33
N LEU A 199 23.53 -23.36 5.51
CA LEU A 199 22.39 -24.22 5.80
C LEU A 199 21.47 -24.36 4.58
N ASN A 200 22.05 -24.51 3.39
CA ASN A 200 21.30 -24.68 2.13
C ASN A 200 20.90 -26.14 1.91
N PHE A 201 20.29 -26.77 2.91
CA PHE A 201 19.67 -28.07 2.69
C PHE A 201 18.16 -27.94 2.69
N PHE A 202 17.53 -28.72 1.85
CA PHE A 202 16.07 -28.75 1.70
C PHE A 202 15.41 -29.03 3.06
N GLY A 203 14.40 -28.22 3.43
CA GLY A 203 13.73 -28.32 4.73
C GLY A 203 14.36 -27.48 5.86
N SER A 204 15.38 -26.68 5.58
CA SER A 204 15.84 -25.62 6.52
C SER A 204 15.09 -24.32 6.26
N ALA A 205 14.60 -23.68 7.30
CA ALA A 205 14.12 -22.31 7.24
C ALA A 205 15.34 -21.37 7.37
N SER A 206 15.95 -21.01 6.24
CA SER A 206 17.16 -20.17 6.24
C SER A 206 16.91 -18.69 5.92
N GLY A 207 15.65 -18.24 6.09
CA GLY A 207 15.27 -16.85 5.90
C GLY A 207 15.08 -16.44 4.43
N TYR A 208 15.07 -17.41 3.51
CA TYR A 208 14.67 -17.16 2.12
C TYR A 208 13.16 -17.31 1.97
N ILE A 209 12.60 -16.56 1.03
CA ILE A 209 11.24 -16.74 0.55
C ILE A 209 11.32 -17.31 -0.85
N THR A 210 10.57 -18.38 -1.09
CA THR A 210 10.32 -18.88 -2.43
C THR A 210 8.96 -18.39 -2.89
N VAL A 211 8.93 -17.75 -4.06
CA VAL A 211 7.69 -17.40 -4.74
C VAL A 211 7.61 -18.20 -6.03
N ILE A 212 6.48 -18.85 -6.25
CA ILE A 212 6.18 -19.61 -7.47
C ILE A 212 4.99 -18.97 -8.20
N LYS A 213 5.00 -19.08 -9.53
CA LYS A 213 3.88 -18.73 -10.40
C LYS A 213 3.48 -19.99 -11.18
N PRO A 214 2.33 -20.62 -10.88
CA PRO A 214 1.81 -21.73 -11.65
C PRO A 214 1.32 -21.28 -13.04
N ARG A 215 1.25 -22.23 -13.96
CA ARG A 215 0.59 -22.03 -15.24
C ARG A 215 -0.91 -21.78 -15.07
N GLU A 216 -1.55 -21.17 -16.07
CA GLU A 216 -2.99 -20.90 -16.04
C GLU A 216 -3.80 -22.20 -15.91
N GLY A 217 -4.83 -22.17 -15.06
CA GLY A 217 -5.77 -23.27 -14.88
C GLY A 217 -5.28 -24.42 -14.00
N VAL A 218 -4.11 -24.31 -13.38
CA VAL A 218 -3.60 -25.32 -12.42
C VAL A 218 -4.38 -25.20 -11.11
N ASP A 219 -4.88 -26.35 -10.62
CA ASP A 219 -5.53 -26.44 -9.32
C ASP A 219 -4.50 -26.38 -8.17
N GLU A 220 -4.77 -25.57 -7.16
CA GLU A 220 -3.86 -25.34 -6.03
C GLU A 220 -3.59 -26.64 -5.25
N SER A 221 -4.61 -27.48 -5.05
CA SER A 221 -4.48 -28.72 -4.28
C SER A 221 -3.66 -29.77 -5.05
N GLU A 222 -3.82 -29.83 -6.37
CA GLU A 222 -3.02 -30.71 -7.23
C GLU A 222 -1.56 -30.25 -7.28
N LEU A 223 -1.35 -28.94 -7.39
CA LEU A 223 -0.02 -28.34 -7.36
C LEU A 223 0.69 -28.66 -6.03
N LEU A 224 0.03 -28.40 -4.91
CA LEU A 224 0.58 -28.64 -3.58
C LEU A 224 0.92 -30.13 -3.40
N TYR A 225 0.04 -31.05 -3.83
CA TYR A 225 0.31 -32.49 -3.77
C TYR A 225 1.58 -32.89 -4.56
N LYS A 226 1.78 -32.35 -5.77
CA LYS A 226 2.98 -32.59 -6.57
C LYS A 226 4.24 -32.01 -5.92
N MET A 227 4.14 -30.81 -5.39
CA MET A 227 5.24 -30.15 -4.68
C MET A 227 5.62 -30.90 -3.40
N ASP A 228 4.66 -31.37 -2.62
CA ASP A 228 4.91 -32.16 -1.41
C ASP A 228 5.66 -33.48 -1.76
N ARG A 229 5.32 -34.12 -2.86
CA ARG A 229 6.02 -35.31 -3.32
C ARG A 229 7.49 -35.06 -3.69
N VAL A 230 7.79 -33.91 -4.27
CA VAL A 230 9.18 -33.47 -4.53
C VAL A 230 9.86 -33.14 -3.22
N TYR A 231 9.20 -32.38 -2.35
CA TYR A 231 9.70 -31.96 -1.06
C TYR A 231 10.06 -33.16 -0.17
N GLU A 232 9.21 -34.19 -0.09
CA GLU A 232 9.46 -35.42 0.66
C GLU A 232 10.70 -36.19 0.19
N LYS A 233 11.05 -36.11 -1.09
CA LYS A 233 12.25 -36.80 -1.63
C LYS A 233 13.53 -36.05 -1.27
N GLU A 234 13.48 -34.72 -1.29
CA GLU A 234 14.64 -33.87 -1.11
C GLU A 234 14.94 -33.61 0.38
N ILE A 235 13.93 -33.75 1.26
CA ILE A 235 14.12 -33.50 2.69
C ILE A 235 14.81 -34.69 3.38
N PRO A 236 15.78 -34.47 4.26
CA PRO A 236 16.44 -35.53 5.04
C PRO A 236 15.44 -36.32 5.89
N GLU A 237 15.62 -37.65 5.96
CA GLU A 237 14.69 -38.59 6.64
C GLU A 237 14.36 -38.20 8.09
N ASN A 238 15.34 -37.68 8.82
CA ASN A 238 15.19 -37.25 10.21
C ASN A 238 14.28 -36.01 10.40
N ARG A 239 13.93 -35.32 9.32
CA ARG A 239 13.06 -34.12 9.32
C ARG A 239 11.71 -34.32 8.64
N ARG A 240 11.47 -35.45 7.98
CA ARG A 240 10.23 -35.73 7.21
C ARG A 240 8.96 -35.71 8.06
N ARG A 241 9.03 -36.04 9.34
CA ARG A 241 7.84 -36.24 10.18
C ARG A 241 7.08 -34.96 10.53
N ASP A 242 7.74 -33.82 10.46
CA ASP A 242 7.20 -32.54 10.93
C ASP A 242 7.16 -31.46 9.85
N SER A 243 7.43 -31.82 8.59
CA SER A 243 7.54 -30.87 7.50
C SER A 243 6.46 -31.12 6.46
N TYR A 244 5.66 -30.13 6.18
CA TYR A 244 4.70 -30.06 5.08
C TYR A 244 4.75 -28.68 4.45
N LEU A 245 4.51 -28.61 3.15
CA LEU A 245 4.48 -27.35 2.44
C LEU A 245 3.14 -26.66 2.62
N GLU A 246 3.19 -25.35 2.67
CA GLU A 246 2.02 -24.49 2.63
C GLU A 246 2.18 -23.46 1.52
N LEU A 247 1.08 -23.21 0.81
CA LEU A 247 1.01 -22.17 -0.21
C LEU A 247 0.22 -20.97 0.33
N THR A 248 0.86 -19.82 0.39
CA THR A 248 0.18 -18.58 0.73
C THR A 248 0.09 -17.72 -0.51
N ARG A 249 -1.13 -17.42 -0.98
CA ARG A 249 -1.34 -16.54 -2.14
C ARG A 249 -0.69 -15.19 -1.93
N LEU A 250 0.01 -14.70 -2.93
CA LEU A 250 0.79 -13.47 -2.84
C LEU A 250 -0.10 -12.22 -2.72
N ASP A 251 -1.31 -12.25 -3.31
CA ASP A 251 -2.30 -11.16 -3.15
C ASP A 251 -2.85 -11.04 -1.72
N LYS A 252 -2.62 -12.05 -0.87
CA LYS A 252 -3.04 -12.07 0.54
C LYS A 252 -1.87 -12.04 1.52
N ILE A 253 -0.63 -12.14 1.03
CA ILE A 253 0.57 -12.26 1.88
C ILE A 253 0.71 -11.09 2.86
N TYR A 254 0.34 -9.88 2.44
CA TYR A 254 0.46 -8.67 3.25
C TYR A 254 -0.31 -8.73 4.57
N THR A 255 -1.45 -9.42 4.59
CA THR A 255 -2.29 -9.56 5.78
C THR A 255 -2.32 -10.98 6.34
N SER A 256 -1.51 -11.88 5.79
CA SER A 256 -1.44 -13.28 6.23
C SER A 256 -0.74 -13.40 7.58
N ASP A 257 -1.26 -14.31 8.42
CA ASP A 257 -0.60 -14.67 9.68
C ASP A 257 0.72 -15.42 9.46
N ASN A 258 0.86 -16.11 8.31
CA ASN A 258 2.08 -16.80 7.90
C ASN A 258 3.24 -15.83 7.53
N ASN A 259 2.95 -14.54 7.39
CA ASN A 259 3.95 -13.52 7.14
C ASN A 259 4.42 -12.88 8.45
N GLU A 260 5.63 -13.19 8.90
CA GLU A 260 6.22 -12.60 10.12
C GLU A 260 6.79 -11.19 9.91
N GLY A 261 6.64 -10.60 8.72
CA GLY A 261 7.08 -9.24 8.41
C GLY A 261 8.59 -9.14 8.16
N GLY A 262 9.25 -8.14 8.66
CA GLY A 262 10.61 -7.71 8.31
C GLY A 262 11.71 -8.77 8.20
N TYR A 263 11.51 -9.96 8.75
CA TYR A 263 12.44 -11.09 8.59
C TYR A 263 12.29 -11.82 7.25
N THR A 264 11.15 -11.65 6.60
CA THR A 264 10.80 -12.37 5.37
C THR A 264 11.03 -11.56 4.09
N GLY A 265 11.36 -10.28 4.18
CA GLY A 265 11.43 -9.39 3.01
C GLY A 265 10.07 -8.93 2.50
N PHE A 266 8.97 -9.34 3.14
CA PHE A 266 7.63 -8.82 2.88
C PHE A 266 7.21 -7.82 3.96
N LYS A 267 6.51 -6.77 3.54
CA LYS A 267 5.79 -5.90 4.46
C LYS A 267 4.65 -6.68 5.11
N LYS A 268 4.38 -6.42 6.38
CA LYS A 268 3.24 -6.99 7.10
C LYS A 268 2.23 -5.91 7.42
N GLY A 269 1.01 -6.06 6.91
CA GLY A 269 -0.13 -5.22 7.24
C GLY A 269 -0.89 -5.75 8.45
N ASN A 270 -1.63 -4.86 9.08
CA ASN A 270 -2.51 -5.21 10.19
C ASN A 270 -3.97 -5.26 9.72
N SER A 271 -4.51 -6.46 9.48
CA SER A 271 -5.89 -6.67 9.03
C SER A 271 -6.92 -6.14 10.03
N GLY A 272 -6.64 -6.25 11.34
CA GLY A 272 -7.49 -5.71 12.40
C GLY A 272 -7.56 -4.19 12.34
N LEU A 273 -6.42 -3.52 12.14
CA LEU A 273 -6.36 -2.07 12.02
C LEU A 273 -7.07 -1.58 10.74
N MET A 274 -6.91 -2.28 9.62
CA MET A 274 -7.62 -1.98 8.37
C MET A 274 -9.15 -2.10 8.54
N THR A 275 -9.61 -3.16 9.23
CA THR A 275 -11.02 -3.37 9.52
C THR A 275 -11.55 -2.28 10.46
N ALA A 276 -10.82 -1.97 11.53
CA ALA A 276 -11.19 -0.92 12.48
C ALA A 276 -11.31 0.45 11.78
N PHE A 277 -10.34 0.82 10.94
CA PHE A 277 -10.40 2.08 10.19
C PHE A 277 -11.53 2.12 9.17
N SER A 278 -11.83 1.00 8.51
CA SER A 278 -12.98 0.91 7.61
C SER A 278 -14.30 1.19 8.34
N ILE A 279 -14.45 0.64 9.54
CA ILE A 279 -15.61 0.88 10.40
C ILE A 279 -15.65 2.35 10.85
N ILE A 280 -14.54 2.90 11.30
CA ILE A 280 -14.42 4.30 11.73
C ILE A 280 -14.79 5.26 10.59
N VAL A 281 -14.34 5.00 9.36
CA VAL A 281 -14.70 5.80 8.17
C VAL A 281 -16.22 5.86 8.00
N ILE A 282 -16.91 4.73 8.10
CA ILE A 282 -18.37 4.66 7.98
C ILE A 282 -19.04 5.49 9.09
N PHE A 283 -18.62 5.32 10.34
CA PHE A 283 -19.17 6.08 11.47
C PHE A 283 -18.91 7.59 11.34
N LEU A 284 -17.72 7.99 10.92
CA LEU A 284 -17.38 9.40 10.72
C LEU A 284 -18.20 10.03 9.57
N LEU A 285 -18.40 9.31 8.47
CA LEU A 285 -19.27 9.76 7.38
C LEU A 285 -20.72 9.94 7.85
N ILE A 286 -21.27 8.97 8.54
CA ILE A 286 -22.61 9.04 9.12
C ILE A 286 -22.71 10.24 10.07
N SER A 287 -21.75 10.39 10.99
CA SER A 287 -21.72 11.51 11.95
C SER A 287 -21.63 12.86 11.24
N ALA A 288 -20.78 13.00 10.22
CA ALA A 288 -20.64 14.22 9.42
C ALA A 288 -21.95 14.58 8.70
N ILE A 289 -22.61 13.59 8.12
CA ILE A 289 -23.91 13.74 7.44
C ILE A 289 -24.98 14.21 8.44
N PHE A 290 -25.09 13.53 9.58
CA PHE A 290 -26.06 13.91 10.62
C PHE A 290 -25.79 15.31 11.20
N ASN A 291 -24.53 15.66 11.44
CA ASN A 291 -24.16 17.01 11.89
C ASN A 291 -24.62 18.07 10.88
N TYR A 292 -24.37 17.86 9.59
CA TYR A 292 -24.82 18.77 8.54
C TYR A 292 -26.36 18.87 8.46
N ILE A 293 -27.06 17.72 8.47
CA ILE A 293 -28.52 17.67 8.40
C ILE A 293 -29.15 18.38 9.58
N ASN A 294 -28.73 18.09 10.81
CA ASN A 294 -29.28 18.69 12.04
C ASN A 294 -29.13 20.21 12.02
N LEU A 295 -27.96 20.72 11.66
CA LEU A 295 -27.72 22.15 11.57
C LEU A 295 -28.47 22.80 10.40
N SER A 296 -28.60 22.08 9.28
CA SER A 296 -29.38 22.55 8.13
C SER A 296 -30.87 22.67 8.47
N ILE A 297 -31.43 21.72 9.24
CA ILE A 297 -32.81 21.77 9.74
C ILE A 297 -32.97 22.92 10.71
N ALA A 298 -32.06 23.10 11.70
CA ALA A 298 -32.12 24.19 12.65
C ALA A 298 -32.11 25.58 11.99
N LEU A 299 -31.40 25.71 10.89
CA LEU A 299 -31.38 26.93 10.07
C LEU A 299 -32.55 27.03 9.08
N GLY A 300 -33.23 25.89 8.78
CA GLY A 300 -34.29 25.75 7.79
C GLY A 300 -35.49 26.65 8.06
N GLY A 301 -35.89 26.83 9.34
CA GLY A 301 -37.01 27.68 9.72
C GLY A 301 -36.84 29.16 9.31
N ARG A 302 -35.62 29.66 9.20
CA ARG A 302 -35.35 31.02 8.67
C ARG A 302 -35.39 31.07 7.15
N ARG A 303 -35.05 29.97 6.49
CA ARG A 303 -35.06 29.80 5.03
C ARG A 303 -36.44 29.50 4.47
N SER A 304 -37.29 28.81 5.23
CA SER A 304 -38.65 28.48 4.80
C SER A 304 -39.48 29.73 4.52
N LYS A 305 -39.29 30.80 5.30
CA LYS A 305 -39.95 32.12 5.04
C LYS A 305 -39.54 32.72 3.67
N GLU A 306 -38.25 32.70 3.33
CA GLU A 306 -37.76 33.19 2.03
C GLU A 306 -38.28 32.32 0.89
N THR A 307 -38.26 30.97 1.07
CA THR A 307 -38.76 29.99 0.11
C THR A 307 -40.28 30.15 -0.11
N ALA A 308 -41.07 30.27 0.96
CA ALA A 308 -42.50 30.46 0.89
C ALA A 308 -42.87 31.80 0.17
N THR A 309 -42.17 32.89 0.47
CA THR A 309 -42.36 34.17 -0.20
C THR A 309 -42.11 34.06 -1.70
N ARG A 310 -41.07 33.34 -2.12
CA ARG A 310 -40.74 33.14 -3.54
C ARG A 310 -41.76 32.23 -4.25
N MET A 311 -42.24 31.20 -3.57
CA MET A 311 -43.29 30.33 -4.09
C MET A 311 -44.61 31.14 -4.27
N LEU A 312 -44.96 32.01 -3.34
CA LEU A 312 -46.08 32.92 -3.46
C LEU A 312 -45.95 33.89 -4.66
N LEU A 313 -44.70 34.24 -5.02
CA LEU A 313 -44.37 35.05 -6.19
C LEU A 313 -44.27 34.22 -7.49
N GLY A 314 -44.63 32.92 -7.48
CA GLY A 314 -44.71 32.06 -8.66
C GLY A 314 -43.44 31.28 -8.99
N GLU A 315 -42.44 31.21 -8.07
CA GLU A 315 -41.28 30.34 -8.30
C GLU A 315 -41.68 28.85 -8.17
N ASN A 316 -41.33 28.03 -9.17
CA ASN A 316 -41.65 26.59 -9.19
C ASN A 316 -40.78 25.83 -8.12
N SER A 317 -41.42 24.89 -7.40
CA SER A 317 -40.76 24.04 -6.37
C SER A 317 -39.50 23.35 -6.91
N GLY A 318 -39.46 22.92 -8.18
CA GLY A 318 -38.28 22.34 -8.81
C GLY A 318 -37.08 23.31 -8.90
N LYS A 319 -37.35 24.59 -9.21
CA LYS A 319 -36.29 25.62 -9.25
C LYS A 319 -35.71 25.90 -7.85
N VAL A 320 -36.59 25.89 -6.83
CA VAL A 320 -36.17 26.03 -5.42
C VAL A 320 -35.30 24.87 -5.00
N PHE A 321 -35.70 23.62 -5.33
CA PHE A 321 -34.93 22.42 -5.03
C PHE A 321 -33.53 22.49 -5.67
N VAL A 322 -33.45 22.71 -6.97
CA VAL A 322 -32.17 22.77 -7.70
C VAL A 322 -31.25 23.86 -7.15
N ARG A 323 -31.81 25.03 -6.82
CA ARG A 323 -31.02 26.11 -6.18
C ARG A 323 -30.44 25.67 -4.83
N ASN A 324 -31.27 25.08 -3.95
CA ASN A 324 -30.82 24.62 -2.64
C ASN A 324 -29.75 23.54 -2.78
N LEU A 325 -29.88 22.64 -3.75
CA LEU A 325 -28.88 21.63 -4.07
C LEU A 325 -27.54 22.26 -4.46
N TYR A 326 -27.52 23.21 -5.38
CA TYR A 326 -26.28 23.91 -5.78
C TYR A 326 -25.64 24.68 -4.63
N GLU A 327 -26.43 25.29 -3.75
CA GLU A 327 -25.94 26.00 -2.58
C GLU A 327 -25.30 25.05 -1.56
N SER A 328 -25.90 23.88 -1.31
CA SER A 328 -25.34 22.83 -0.45
C SER A 328 -24.07 22.23 -1.06
N LEU A 329 -24.06 21.91 -2.35
CA LEU A 329 -22.88 21.41 -3.06
C LEU A 329 -21.71 22.39 -2.99
N GLY A 330 -21.98 23.69 -3.19
CA GLY A 330 -20.93 24.72 -3.08
C GLY A 330 -20.32 24.82 -1.68
N PHE A 331 -21.15 24.72 -0.65
CA PHE A 331 -20.66 24.70 0.74
C PHE A 331 -19.84 23.45 1.03
N MET A 332 -20.31 22.28 0.62
CA MET A 332 -19.60 21.01 0.79
C MET A 332 -18.27 20.98 0.05
N ALA A 333 -18.21 21.49 -1.17
CA ALA A 333 -16.97 21.59 -1.93
C ALA A 333 -15.93 22.46 -1.21
N ALA A 334 -16.37 23.58 -0.59
CA ALA A 334 -15.49 24.41 0.23
C ALA A 334 -15.01 23.68 1.49
N CYS A 335 -15.89 22.94 2.18
CA CYS A 335 -15.50 22.12 3.34
C CYS A 335 -14.56 20.97 2.95
N LEU A 336 -14.78 20.33 1.79
CA LEU A 336 -13.90 19.28 1.30
C LEU A 336 -12.51 19.84 0.96
N ALA A 337 -12.42 21.00 0.31
CA ALA A 337 -11.14 21.66 0.06
C ALA A 337 -10.39 21.97 1.36
N ALA A 338 -11.10 22.48 2.38
CA ALA A 338 -10.53 22.67 3.71
C ALA A 338 -10.11 21.34 4.36
N ALA A 339 -10.88 20.27 4.19
CA ALA A 339 -10.56 18.94 4.68
C ALA A 339 -9.27 18.38 4.04
N PHE A 340 -9.07 18.56 2.73
CA PHE A 340 -7.83 18.18 2.06
C PHE A 340 -6.61 18.91 2.63
N ILE A 341 -6.73 20.21 2.89
CA ILE A 341 -5.66 21.01 3.49
C ILE A 341 -5.35 20.50 4.91
N LEU A 342 -6.38 20.30 5.73
CA LEU A 342 -6.23 19.76 7.08
C LEU A 342 -5.61 18.37 7.07
N ALA A 343 -6.05 17.49 6.17
CA ALA A 343 -5.50 16.16 6.01
C ALA A 343 -4.01 16.22 5.67
N GLN A 344 -3.61 17.05 4.70
CA GLN A 344 -2.21 17.20 4.29
C GLN A 344 -1.31 17.70 5.43
N ILE A 345 -1.80 18.65 6.23
CA ILE A 345 -1.05 19.18 7.38
C ILE A 345 -0.91 18.13 8.49
N SER A 346 -1.92 17.27 8.67
CA SER A 346 -1.95 16.27 9.75
C SER A 346 -1.20 14.98 9.41
N LEU A 347 -0.97 14.67 8.12
CA LEU A 347 -0.37 13.42 7.66
C LEU A 347 0.97 13.07 8.32
N PRO A 348 1.96 13.99 8.47
CA PRO A 348 3.23 13.64 9.10
C PRO A 348 3.03 13.09 10.52
N ASN A 349 2.26 13.80 11.35
CA ASN A 349 2.00 13.40 12.74
C ASN A 349 1.20 12.08 12.82
N ILE A 350 0.33 11.84 11.86
CA ILE A 350 -0.46 10.59 11.80
C ILE A 350 0.42 9.43 11.39
N ASN A 351 1.32 9.61 10.44
CA ASN A 351 2.28 8.57 10.03
C ASN A 351 3.22 8.21 11.18
N ASP A 352 3.70 9.19 11.94
CA ASP A 352 4.53 8.95 13.14
C ASP A 352 3.76 8.16 14.21
N LEU A 353 2.45 8.38 14.34
CA LEU A 353 1.60 7.67 15.31
C LEU A 353 1.23 6.26 14.85
N LEU A 354 1.03 6.06 13.55
CA LEU A 354 0.58 4.77 13.02
C LEU A 354 1.70 3.74 12.94
N GLU A 355 2.96 4.16 12.83
CA GLU A 355 4.12 3.28 12.63
C GLU A 355 3.88 2.21 11.56
N SER A 356 3.08 2.57 10.52
CA SER A 356 2.68 1.62 9.47
C SER A 356 3.86 1.31 8.55
N PRO A 357 4.03 0.06 8.10
CA PRO A 357 5.05 -0.31 7.10
C PRO A 357 4.96 0.49 5.80
N ILE A 358 3.77 1.03 5.52
CA ILE A 358 3.50 1.90 4.38
C ILE A 358 2.95 3.22 4.93
N PRO A 359 3.68 4.33 4.79
CA PRO A 359 3.18 5.63 5.23
C PRO A 359 1.94 6.04 4.42
N VAL A 360 0.98 6.64 5.11
CA VAL A 360 -0.25 7.14 4.46
C VAL A 360 0.11 8.32 3.58
N GLU A 361 -0.29 8.26 2.33
CA GLU A 361 -0.09 9.34 1.35
C GLU A 361 -1.39 9.66 0.63
N MET A 362 -1.61 10.94 0.38
CA MET A 362 -2.71 11.39 -0.49
C MET A 362 -2.21 11.45 -1.93
N LYS A 363 -2.46 10.38 -2.69
CA LYS A 363 -2.11 10.30 -4.11
C LYS A 363 -3.28 10.78 -4.98
N PHE A 364 -2.97 11.23 -6.19
CA PHE A 364 -3.96 11.63 -7.20
C PHE A 364 -3.94 10.70 -8.42
N THR A 365 -3.68 9.41 -8.19
CA THR A 365 -3.84 8.38 -9.22
C THR A 365 -5.33 8.09 -9.44
N GLN A 366 -5.66 7.42 -10.55
CA GLN A 366 -7.03 7.17 -10.96
C GLN A 366 -7.90 6.52 -9.85
N GLY A 367 -7.36 5.54 -9.12
CA GLY A 367 -8.08 4.88 -8.01
C GLY A 367 -8.39 5.82 -6.85
N TYR A 368 -7.42 6.66 -6.44
CA TYR A 368 -7.63 7.66 -5.40
C TYR A 368 -8.65 8.71 -5.81
N ILE A 369 -8.61 9.18 -7.06
CA ILE A 369 -9.60 10.14 -7.57
C ILE A 369 -11.00 9.55 -7.50
N TYR A 370 -11.20 8.29 -7.89
CA TYR A 370 -12.51 7.63 -7.76
C TYR A 370 -12.96 7.52 -6.30
N MET A 371 -12.07 7.21 -5.38
CA MET A 371 -12.36 7.18 -3.95
C MET A 371 -12.81 8.56 -3.43
N TYR A 372 -12.08 9.63 -3.77
CA TYR A 372 -12.45 11.00 -3.38
C TYR A 372 -13.79 11.44 -3.97
N LEU A 373 -14.05 11.09 -5.23
CA LEU A 373 -15.34 11.36 -5.89
C LEU A 373 -16.47 10.54 -5.25
N ALA A 374 -16.24 9.32 -4.82
CA ALA A 374 -17.21 8.51 -4.10
C ALA A 374 -17.57 9.14 -2.75
N ILE A 375 -16.58 9.58 -1.97
CA ILE A 375 -16.79 10.30 -0.70
C ILE A 375 -17.59 11.58 -0.94
N LEU A 376 -17.19 12.40 -1.91
CA LEU A 376 -17.92 13.62 -2.28
C LEU A 376 -19.35 13.31 -2.71
N GLY A 377 -19.55 12.31 -3.55
CA GLY A 377 -20.86 11.88 -4.05
C GLY A 377 -21.79 11.42 -2.93
N LEU A 378 -21.30 10.60 -2.00
CA LEU A 378 -22.07 10.16 -0.84
C LEU A 378 -22.48 11.34 0.06
N VAL A 379 -21.54 12.21 0.40
CA VAL A 379 -21.82 13.40 1.22
C VAL A 379 -22.78 14.33 0.50
N ALA A 380 -22.59 14.55 -0.81
CA ALA A 380 -23.46 15.38 -1.63
C ALA A 380 -24.89 14.83 -1.73
N LEU A 381 -25.02 13.51 -1.87
CA LEU A 381 -26.31 12.83 -1.94
C LEU A 381 -27.15 13.08 -0.69
N PHE A 382 -26.55 12.77 0.49
CA PHE A 382 -27.28 12.88 1.75
C PHE A 382 -27.41 14.32 2.25
N CYS A 383 -26.35 15.10 2.19
CA CYS A 383 -26.37 16.49 2.67
C CYS A 383 -27.04 17.46 1.68
N GLY A 384 -27.09 17.15 0.38
CA GLY A 384 -27.75 17.97 -0.62
C GLY A 384 -29.24 17.67 -0.74
N ILE A 385 -29.62 16.41 -0.86
CA ILE A 385 -31.01 16.01 -1.11
C ILE A 385 -31.86 16.12 0.14
N MET A 386 -31.38 15.65 1.29
CA MET A 386 -32.17 15.59 2.52
C MET A 386 -32.72 16.95 2.97
N PRO A 387 -31.93 18.03 3.09
CA PRO A 387 -32.48 19.34 3.44
C PRO A 387 -33.41 19.91 2.37
N ALA A 388 -33.18 19.61 1.10
CA ALA A 388 -34.03 20.07 0.02
C ALA A 388 -35.41 19.38 0.04
N VAL A 389 -35.45 18.08 0.33
CA VAL A 389 -36.68 17.30 0.52
C VAL A 389 -37.44 17.78 1.76
N LEU A 390 -36.74 17.94 2.89
CA LEU A 390 -37.36 18.44 4.12
C LEU A 390 -37.96 19.84 3.95
N ALA A 391 -37.29 20.71 3.20
CA ALA A 391 -37.81 22.06 2.90
C ALA A 391 -39.09 22.03 2.07
N LEU A 392 -39.30 20.99 1.24
CA LEU A 392 -40.53 20.79 0.47
C LEU A 392 -41.64 20.14 1.32
N MET A 393 -41.28 19.28 2.30
CA MET A 393 -42.26 18.61 3.19
C MET A 393 -42.79 19.51 4.28
N MET A 394 -42.07 20.58 4.66
CA MET A 394 -42.44 21.54 5.70
C MET A 394 -43.33 22.70 5.18
N ASN A 395 -43.61 22.75 3.90
CA ASN A 395 -44.54 23.69 3.23
C ASN A 395 -45.77 22.97 2.71
#